data_bbd99ed011983545952817c544481b35
#
_entry.id   bbd99ed011983545952817c544481b35
#
_cell.length_a   1.000
_cell.length_b   1.000
_cell.length_c   1.000
_cell.angle_alpha   90.00
_cell.angle_beta   90.00
_cell.angle_gamma   90.00
#
_symmetry.space_group_name_H-M   'P 1'
#
loop_
_entity.id
_entity.type
_entity.pdbx_description
1 polymer ?
#
loop_
_entity_poly.entity_id
_entity_poly.type
_entity_poly.pdbx_seq_one_letter_code
_entity_poly.pdbx_strand_id
1 'polypeptide(L)'
;VKVIFTGAGTSAYVGNTVMPYLRKHGDRTKYDFEAIDTTKIVSTPEDYLEADTPTILVSFARSGNSPESVATVELAKQLVTNLYQIAITCAPEGHLAQDLKDDPNGLVLLMPAKSLDQGFAMTGSFSCMSLATLLVFDTRSDAEKEAIVNEIAEMGQSVIDREDEIQKLVDIDFDRITYIGSGALGGLAEEARLKILELTAGKVAALFDTSMGLRHGPKSFLDKKTIVFDFVSNNTYTRKYDLDILDEIKADQIVPLVMGVGQLKKGQDFDGKSVSYTHLTLPTIC
;
A
#
# COMPACT_ATOMS: atom_id res chain seq x y z
N VAL A 1 16.19 16.64 3.73
CA VAL A 1 14.80 17.10 3.51
C VAL A 1 13.86 16.01 3.98
N LYS A 2 12.88 16.37 4.80
CA LYS A 2 11.80 15.45 5.22
C LYS A 2 10.81 15.29 4.07
N VAL A 3 10.43 14.07 3.73
CA VAL A 3 9.40 13.76 2.71
C VAL A 3 8.25 13.09 3.43
N ILE A 4 7.11 13.76 3.51
CA ILE A 4 5.90 13.25 4.16
C ILE A 4 4.92 12.78 3.08
N PHE A 5 4.69 11.48 3.01
CA PHE A 5 3.63 10.87 2.22
C PHE A 5 2.34 10.92 3.01
N THR A 6 1.29 11.57 2.47
CA THR A 6 0.05 11.78 3.21
C THR A 6 -1.20 11.58 2.35
N GLY A 7 -2.28 11.18 3.00
CA GLY A 7 -3.58 10.92 2.42
C GLY A 7 -4.56 10.42 3.48
N ALA A 8 -5.77 10.07 3.09
CA ALA A 8 -6.78 9.46 3.97
C ALA A 8 -7.26 8.13 3.39
N GLY A 9 -7.49 7.12 4.24
CA GLY A 9 -7.89 5.77 3.82
C GLY A 9 -6.91 5.17 2.82
N THR A 10 -7.38 4.65 1.68
CA THR A 10 -6.55 4.11 0.60
C THR A 10 -5.40 5.05 0.19
N SER A 11 -5.64 6.35 0.17
CA SER A 11 -4.60 7.33 -0.17
C SER A 11 -3.48 7.39 0.90
N ALA A 12 -3.78 7.18 2.18
CA ALA A 12 -2.75 7.03 3.21
C ALA A 12 -1.95 5.74 3.02
N TYR A 13 -2.63 4.66 2.63
CA TYR A 13 -1.98 3.36 2.43
C TYR A 13 -1.06 3.30 1.22
N VAL A 14 -1.19 4.22 0.26
CA VAL A 14 -0.14 4.46 -0.74
C VAL A 14 1.18 4.79 -0.04
N GLY A 15 1.17 5.76 0.88
CA GLY A 15 2.33 6.14 1.68
C GLY A 15 2.89 4.98 2.50
N ASN A 16 2.02 4.25 3.21
CA ASN A 16 2.39 3.10 4.04
C ASN A 16 3.04 1.97 3.23
N THR A 17 2.63 1.81 1.96
CA THR A 17 3.19 0.80 1.05
C THR A 17 4.53 1.21 0.46
N VAL A 18 4.67 2.47 0.00
CA VAL A 18 5.88 2.89 -0.72
C VAL A 18 7.02 3.30 0.21
N MET A 19 6.72 3.87 1.39
CA MET A 19 7.72 4.41 2.31
C MET A 19 8.75 3.38 2.79
N PRO A 20 8.38 2.16 3.24
CA PRO A 20 9.37 1.18 3.69
C PRO A 20 10.34 0.77 2.57
N TYR A 21 9.84 0.71 1.32
CA TYR A 21 10.68 0.47 0.16
C TYR A 21 11.66 1.63 -0.08
N LEU A 22 11.17 2.87 -0.10
CA LEU A 22 11.98 4.05 -0.35
C LEU A 22 13.00 4.33 0.77
N ARG A 23 12.69 3.96 2.01
CA ARG A 23 13.67 3.97 3.10
C ARG A 23 14.86 3.03 2.85
N LYS A 24 14.69 2.01 2.05
CA LYS A 24 15.76 1.06 1.69
C LYS A 24 16.45 1.42 0.38
N HIS A 25 15.70 1.88 -0.62
CA HIS A 25 16.17 2.00 -2.01
C HIS A 25 16.17 3.44 -2.55
N GLY A 26 15.55 4.40 -1.88
CA GLY A 26 15.60 5.82 -2.21
C GLY A 26 16.90 6.49 -1.77
N ASP A 27 17.13 7.73 -2.21
CA ASP A 27 18.31 8.52 -1.83
C ASP A 27 18.19 9.04 -0.39
N ARG A 28 18.59 8.23 0.57
CA ARG A 28 18.58 8.56 2.00
C ARG A 28 19.62 9.59 2.42
N THR A 29 20.52 9.96 1.54
CA THR A 29 21.46 11.07 1.81
C THR A 29 20.77 12.42 1.67
N LYS A 30 19.69 12.48 0.90
CA LYS A 30 18.89 13.69 0.64
C LYS A 30 17.56 13.69 1.35
N TYR A 31 16.90 12.54 1.47
CA TYR A 31 15.51 12.43 1.90
C TYR A 31 15.36 11.53 3.13
N ASP A 32 14.56 12.00 4.08
CA ASP A 32 13.99 11.18 5.14
C ASP A 32 12.50 10.95 4.88
N PHE A 33 12.13 9.71 4.63
CA PHE A 33 10.78 9.34 4.19
C PHE A 33 9.90 8.95 5.37
N GLU A 34 8.75 9.60 5.47
CA GLU A 34 7.70 9.28 6.45
C GLU A 34 6.35 9.08 5.74
N ALA A 35 5.47 8.29 6.32
CA ALA A 35 4.08 8.13 5.89
C ALA A 35 3.18 8.50 7.08
N ILE A 36 2.38 9.55 6.91
CA ILE A 36 1.54 10.11 7.97
C ILE A 36 0.17 10.45 7.39
N ASP A 37 -0.88 9.83 7.94
CA ASP A 37 -2.24 10.04 7.48
C ASP A 37 -2.65 11.50 7.66
N THR A 38 -3.43 12.07 6.72
CA THR A 38 -3.99 13.41 6.87
C THR A 38 -4.82 13.55 8.14
N THR A 39 -5.52 12.51 8.54
CA THR A 39 -6.33 12.47 9.76
C THR A 39 -5.50 12.64 11.04
N LYS A 40 -4.25 12.16 11.04
CA LYS A 40 -3.31 12.39 12.15
C LYS A 40 -2.78 13.81 12.14
N ILE A 41 -2.36 14.30 10.96
CA ILE A 41 -1.82 15.67 10.83
C ILE A 41 -2.90 16.70 11.24
N VAL A 42 -4.14 16.55 10.77
CA VAL A 42 -5.20 17.51 11.09
C VAL A 42 -5.56 17.50 12.58
N SER A 43 -5.48 16.33 13.23
CA SER A 43 -5.82 16.24 14.66
C SER A 43 -4.73 16.77 15.58
N THR A 44 -3.44 16.59 15.23
CA THR A 44 -2.29 16.98 16.04
C THR A 44 -1.13 17.45 15.14
N PRO A 45 -1.27 18.61 14.44
CA PRO A 45 -0.32 19.00 13.41
C PRO A 45 1.10 19.23 13.92
N GLU A 46 1.24 19.74 15.14
CA GLU A 46 2.55 20.03 15.74
C GLU A 46 3.38 18.76 16.07
N ASP A 47 2.72 17.59 16.14
CA ASP A 47 3.42 16.32 16.33
C ASP A 47 4.17 15.86 15.07
N TYR A 48 3.82 16.39 13.90
CA TYR A 48 4.30 15.92 12.60
C TYR A 48 4.94 17.00 11.73
N LEU A 49 4.51 18.25 11.87
CA LEU A 49 4.97 19.39 11.09
C LEU A 49 5.93 20.26 11.88
N GLU A 50 7.19 20.25 11.48
CA GLU A 50 8.28 20.97 12.15
C GLU A 50 8.63 22.24 11.38
N ALA A 51 8.56 23.41 12.05
CA ALA A 51 8.71 24.72 11.41
C ALA A 51 10.05 24.89 10.66
N ASP A 52 11.14 24.44 11.27
CA ASP A 52 12.50 24.67 10.76
C ASP A 52 13.03 23.50 9.89
N THR A 53 12.27 22.44 9.72
CA THR A 53 12.67 21.27 8.92
C THR A 53 12.17 21.43 7.47
N PRO A 54 13.08 21.58 6.48
CA PRO A 54 12.67 21.61 5.07
C PRO A 54 11.88 20.37 4.69
N THR A 55 10.65 20.56 4.20
CA THR A 55 9.69 19.46 4.01
C THR A 55 9.15 19.45 2.58
N ILE A 56 9.08 18.26 2.00
CA ILE A 56 8.28 17.96 0.80
C ILE A 56 7.03 17.21 1.27
N LEU A 57 5.87 17.86 1.17
CA LEU A 57 4.58 17.23 1.44
C LEU A 57 4.06 16.58 0.15
N VAL A 58 3.95 15.25 0.13
CA VAL A 58 3.44 14.48 -1.00
C VAL A 58 2.01 14.04 -0.68
N SER A 59 1.03 14.71 -1.29
CA SER A 59 -0.39 14.47 -1.04
C SER A 59 -0.96 13.51 -2.07
N PHE A 60 -1.50 12.38 -1.60
CA PHE A 60 -2.21 11.41 -2.44
C PHE A 60 -3.71 11.64 -2.37
N ALA A 61 -4.37 11.67 -3.53
CA ALA A 61 -5.81 11.78 -3.57
C ALA A 61 -6.42 11.27 -4.87
N ARG A 62 -7.54 10.52 -4.77
CA ARG A 62 -8.34 10.20 -5.95
C ARG A 62 -9.04 11.46 -6.48
N SER A 63 -9.80 12.15 -5.64
CA SER A 63 -10.56 13.35 -6.02
C SER A 63 -9.88 14.67 -5.68
N GLY A 64 -9.00 14.68 -4.68
CA GLY A 64 -8.33 15.90 -4.21
C GLY A 64 -9.22 16.88 -3.44
N ASN A 65 -10.41 16.45 -3.00
CA ASN A 65 -11.42 17.31 -2.37
C ASN A 65 -11.76 16.93 -0.93
N SER A 66 -11.10 15.91 -0.34
CA SER A 66 -11.39 15.56 1.04
C SER A 66 -11.00 16.70 1.98
N PRO A 67 -11.85 17.05 2.95
CA PRO A 67 -11.57 18.16 3.90
C PRO A 67 -10.24 17.99 4.62
N GLU A 68 -9.89 16.76 5.00
CA GLU A 68 -8.64 16.45 5.69
C GLU A 68 -7.41 16.68 4.80
N SER A 69 -7.51 16.39 3.49
CA SER A 69 -6.41 16.63 2.56
C SER A 69 -6.16 18.11 2.35
N VAL A 70 -7.22 18.90 2.19
CA VAL A 70 -7.14 20.36 2.05
C VAL A 70 -6.61 20.99 3.34
N ALA A 71 -7.17 20.61 4.49
CA ALA A 71 -6.73 21.13 5.79
C ALA A 71 -5.25 20.79 6.08
N THR A 72 -4.79 19.59 5.70
CA THR A 72 -3.37 19.22 5.87
C THR A 72 -2.44 20.15 5.08
N VAL A 73 -2.79 20.49 3.85
CA VAL A 73 -2.02 21.42 3.02
C VAL A 73 -1.99 22.82 3.65
N GLU A 74 -3.14 23.30 4.12
CA GLU A 74 -3.25 24.61 4.78
C GLU A 74 -2.43 24.66 6.06
N LEU A 75 -2.49 23.62 6.91
CA LEU A 75 -1.67 23.53 8.12
C LEU A 75 -0.19 23.47 7.80
N ALA A 76 0.22 22.71 6.79
CA ALA A 76 1.62 22.66 6.38
C ALA A 76 2.13 24.02 5.89
N LYS A 77 1.33 24.77 5.12
CA LYS A 77 1.66 26.15 4.69
C LYS A 77 1.80 27.12 5.85
N GLN A 78 1.07 26.91 6.94
CA GLN A 78 1.13 27.77 8.13
C GLN A 78 2.31 27.43 9.05
N LEU A 79 2.64 26.14 9.19
CA LEU A 79 3.55 25.66 10.21
C LEU A 79 4.98 25.41 9.70
N VAL A 80 5.17 25.11 8.41
CA VAL A 80 6.48 24.76 7.84
C VAL A 80 7.04 25.94 7.05
N THR A 81 8.19 26.48 7.46
CA THR A 81 8.82 27.65 6.82
C THR A 81 9.32 27.36 5.40
N ASN A 82 9.92 26.18 5.19
CA ASN A 82 10.48 25.77 3.89
C ASN A 82 9.73 24.56 3.36
N LEU A 83 8.54 24.83 2.80
CA LEU A 83 7.62 23.82 2.31
C LEU A 83 7.66 23.72 0.79
N TYR A 84 7.78 22.49 0.28
CA TYR A 84 7.51 22.10 -1.10
C TYR A 84 6.37 21.09 -1.13
N GLN A 85 5.59 21.08 -2.20
CA GLN A 85 4.39 20.26 -2.28
C GLN A 85 4.33 19.48 -3.58
N ILE A 86 3.94 18.21 -3.50
CA ILE A 86 3.65 17.37 -4.67
C ILE A 86 2.25 16.79 -4.47
N ALA A 87 1.33 17.11 -5.38
CA ALA A 87 0.03 16.45 -5.45
C ALA A 87 0.07 15.32 -6.48
N ILE A 88 -0.10 14.08 -6.03
CA ILE A 88 -0.26 12.90 -6.91
C ILE A 88 -1.74 12.54 -6.88
N THR A 89 -2.47 12.87 -7.96
CA THR A 89 -3.93 12.81 -7.97
C THR A 89 -4.50 12.33 -9.30
N CYS A 90 -5.71 11.76 -9.26
CA CYS A 90 -6.43 11.31 -10.45
C CYS A 90 -7.37 12.40 -11.01
N ALA A 91 -7.66 13.45 -10.23
CA ALA A 91 -8.63 14.48 -10.59
C ALA A 91 -7.96 15.84 -10.85
N PRO A 92 -7.88 16.29 -12.09
CA PRO A 92 -7.31 17.61 -12.40
C PRO A 92 -8.14 18.77 -11.85
N GLU A 93 -9.43 18.58 -11.63
CA GLU A 93 -10.34 19.61 -11.10
C GLU A 93 -10.35 19.65 -9.55
N GLY A 94 -9.67 18.73 -8.88
CA GLY A 94 -9.63 18.68 -7.42
C GLY A 94 -8.86 19.84 -6.81
N HIS A 95 -9.24 20.28 -5.61
CA HIS A 95 -8.59 21.37 -4.89
C HIS A 95 -7.07 21.20 -4.79
N LEU A 96 -6.59 19.99 -4.47
CA LEU A 96 -5.15 19.72 -4.38
C LEU A 96 -4.40 20.00 -5.68
N ALA A 97 -5.01 19.75 -6.85
CA ALA A 97 -4.40 20.03 -8.13
C ALA A 97 -4.51 21.52 -8.49
N GLN A 98 -5.69 22.11 -8.25
CA GLN A 98 -5.94 23.52 -8.63
C GLN A 98 -5.14 24.50 -7.77
N ASP A 99 -5.03 24.25 -6.46
CA ASP A 99 -4.34 25.13 -5.51
C ASP A 99 -2.81 25.12 -5.68
N LEU A 100 -2.26 24.07 -6.30
CA LEU A 100 -0.82 23.97 -6.59
C LEU A 100 -0.43 24.39 -8.01
N LYS A 101 -1.40 24.64 -8.88
CA LYS A 101 -1.14 24.90 -10.31
C LYS A 101 -0.20 26.09 -10.55
N ASP A 102 -0.35 27.13 -9.75
CA ASP A 102 0.42 28.37 -9.86
C ASP A 102 1.38 28.58 -8.67
N ASP A 103 1.55 27.57 -7.81
CA ASP A 103 2.47 27.63 -6.67
C ASP A 103 3.91 27.31 -7.16
N PRO A 104 4.88 28.23 -7.01
CA PRO A 104 6.25 28.01 -7.46
C PRO A 104 6.96 26.87 -6.72
N ASN A 105 6.47 26.47 -5.54
CA ASN A 105 6.96 25.35 -4.74
C ASN A 105 6.06 24.12 -4.89
N GLY A 106 5.12 24.14 -5.84
CA GLY A 106 4.13 23.10 -6.09
C GLY A 106 4.43 22.30 -7.36
N LEU A 107 4.17 21.00 -7.31
CA LEU A 107 4.18 20.12 -8.47
C LEU A 107 2.90 19.27 -8.47
N VAL A 108 2.19 19.23 -9.59
CA VAL A 108 1.02 18.36 -9.78
C VAL A 108 1.37 17.24 -10.73
N LEU A 109 1.24 16.00 -10.26
CA LEU A 109 1.37 14.79 -11.07
C LEU A 109 -0.02 14.17 -11.25
N LEU A 110 -0.57 14.32 -12.44
CA LEU A 110 -1.86 13.75 -12.78
C LEU A 110 -1.70 12.29 -13.23
N MET A 111 -2.45 11.42 -12.60
CA MET A 111 -2.52 10.01 -13.00
C MET A 111 -3.33 9.86 -14.29
N PRO A 112 -3.14 8.75 -15.03
CA PRO A 112 -3.94 8.48 -16.24
C PRO A 112 -5.44 8.58 -15.95
N ALA A 113 -6.23 9.15 -16.86
CA ALA A 113 -7.67 9.36 -16.65
C ALA A 113 -8.45 8.09 -16.26
N LYS A 114 -8.01 6.93 -16.76
CA LYS A 114 -8.60 5.63 -16.41
C LYS A 114 -8.37 5.21 -14.94
N SER A 115 -7.43 5.82 -14.23
CA SER A 115 -7.16 5.54 -12.81
C SER A 115 -8.15 6.23 -11.87
N LEU A 116 -8.98 7.14 -12.38
CA LEU A 116 -10.05 7.74 -11.59
C LEU A 116 -11.18 6.72 -11.39
N ASP A 117 -11.09 5.97 -10.31
CA ASP A 117 -12.07 4.94 -9.96
C ASP A 117 -13.47 5.52 -9.84
N GLN A 118 -14.44 4.90 -10.51
CA GLN A 118 -15.84 5.32 -10.51
C GLN A 118 -16.62 4.72 -9.34
N GLY A 119 -16.13 3.60 -8.79
CA GLY A 119 -16.73 2.91 -7.64
C GLY A 119 -16.39 3.56 -6.31
N PHE A 120 -17.02 3.04 -5.25
CA PHE A 120 -16.74 3.45 -3.87
C PHE A 120 -15.30 3.10 -3.47
N ALA A 121 -14.89 1.85 -3.68
CA ALA A 121 -13.55 1.39 -3.38
C ALA A 121 -12.52 1.91 -4.40
N MET A 122 -11.40 2.42 -3.91
CA MET A 122 -10.25 2.82 -4.72
C MET A 122 -9.44 1.57 -5.11
N THR A 123 -9.09 1.45 -6.40
CA THR A 123 -8.30 0.33 -6.95
C THR A 123 -7.23 0.81 -7.92
N GLY A 124 -7.62 1.26 -9.11
CA GLY A 124 -6.70 1.79 -10.11
C GLY A 124 -5.95 3.04 -9.64
N SER A 125 -6.59 3.91 -8.88
CA SER A 125 -5.95 5.09 -8.29
C SER A 125 -4.84 4.70 -7.31
N PHE A 126 -5.06 3.71 -6.43
CA PHE A 126 -4.04 3.21 -5.51
C PHE A 126 -2.81 2.71 -6.26
N SER A 127 -3.00 1.83 -7.25
CA SER A 127 -1.91 1.24 -8.02
C SER A 127 -1.11 2.30 -8.79
N CYS A 128 -1.81 3.23 -9.46
CA CYS A 128 -1.16 4.28 -10.23
C CYS A 128 -0.39 5.27 -9.34
N MET A 129 -0.97 5.72 -8.23
CA MET A 129 -0.29 6.63 -7.30
C MET A 129 0.92 5.97 -6.63
N SER A 130 0.81 4.70 -6.24
CA SER A 130 1.94 3.94 -5.68
C SER A 130 3.09 3.83 -6.68
N LEU A 131 2.77 3.42 -7.92
CA LEU A 131 3.77 3.29 -8.97
C LEU A 131 4.41 4.64 -9.31
N ALA A 132 3.63 5.71 -9.49
CA ALA A 132 4.14 7.05 -9.76
C ALA A 132 5.11 7.52 -8.66
N THR A 133 4.76 7.29 -7.39
CA THR A 133 5.61 7.66 -6.26
C THR A 133 6.95 6.92 -6.28
N LEU A 134 6.93 5.62 -6.54
CA LEU A 134 8.15 4.83 -6.68
C LEU A 134 9.01 5.35 -7.84
N LEU A 135 8.42 5.66 -9.00
CA LEU A 135 9.14 6.18 -10.16
C LEU A 135 9.77 7.56 -9.91
N VAL A 136 9.14 8.41 -9.11
CA VAL A 136 9.66 9.74 -8.74
C VAL A 136 10.88 9.65 -7.83
N PHE A 137 10.84 8.81 -6.80
CA PHE A 137 11.83 8.77 -5.74
C PHE A 137 12.86 7.63 -5.87
N ASP A 138 12.66 6.71 -6.81
CA ASP A 138 13.63 5.64 -7.12
C ASP A 138 14.85 6.19 -7.84
N THR A 139 16.03 5.70 -7.46
CA THR A 139 17.33 6.16 -8.01
C THR A 139 17.79 5.43 -9.26
N ARG A 140 17.03 4.43 -9.73
CA ARG A 140 17.33 3.68 -10.95
C ARG A 140 17.19 4.54 -12.21
N SER A 141 17.83 4.11 -13.29
CA SER A 141 17.72 4.72 -14.61
C SER A 141 16.30 4.62 -15.18
N ASP A 142 15.95 5.51 -16.11
CA ASP A 142 14.62 5.50 -16.75
C ASP A 142 14.35 4.19 -17.50
N ALA A 143 15.35 3.60 -18.13
CA ALA A 143 15.22 2.31 -18.81
C ALA A 143 14.92 1.16 -17.85
N GLU A 144 15.52 1.14 -16.66
CA GLU A 144 15.21 0.16 -15.61
C GLU A 144 13.81 0.37 -15.06
N LYS A 145 13.40 1.64 -14.85
CA LYS A 145 12.04 1.99 -14.41
C LYS A 145 10.99 1.54 -15.43
N GLU A 146 11.22 1.77 -16.72
CA GLU A 146 10.32 1.33 -17.79
C GLU A 146 10.17 -0.21 -17.82
N ALA A 147 11.28 -0.94 -17.70
CA ALA A 147 11.26 -2.40 -17.63
C ALA A 147 10.41 -2.91 -16.46
N ILE A 148 10.55 -2.28 -15.28
CA ILE A 148 9.76 -2.62 -14.09
C ILE A 148 8.26 -2.34 -14.30
N VAL A 149 7.91 -1.20 -14.89
CA VAL A 149 6.51 -0.88 -15.18
C VAL A 149 5.88 -1.93 -16.07
N ASN A 150 6.59 -2.37 -17.11
CA ASN A 150 6.11 -3.42 -18.01
C ASN A 150 5.95 -4.75 -17.29
N GLU A 151 6.91 -5.14 -16.45
CA GLU A 151 6.82 -6.37 -15.65
C GLU A 151 5.62 -6.34 -14.70
N ILE A 152 5.38 -5.20 -14.02
CA ILE A 152 4.20 -5.03 -13.15
C ILE A 152 2.89 -5.16 -13.94
N ALA A 153 2.82 -4.57 -15.12
CA ALA A 153 1.64 -4.63 -15.97
C ALA A 153 1.35 -6.08 -16.42
N GLU A 154 2.38 -6.82 -16.83
CA GLU A 154 2.26 -8.24 -17.19
C GLU A 154 1.81 -9.10 -16.00
N MET A 155 2.36 -8.85 -14.81
CA MET A 155 1.94 -9.55 -13.60
C MET A 155 0.48 -9.26 -13.24
N GLY A 156 0.06 -8.00 -13.31
CA GLY A 156 -1.32 -7.60 -13.06
C GLY A 156 -2.28 -8.28 -14.03
N GLN A 157 -1.95 -8.30 -15.33
CA GLN A 157 -2.74 -8.99 -16.33
C GLN A 157 -2.84 -10.50 -16.06
N SER A 158 -1.73 -11.12 -15.68
CA SER A 158 -1.69 -12.56 -15.33
C SER A 158 -2.61 -12.90 -14.15
N VAL A 159 -2.83 -11.98 -13.21
CA VAL A 159 -3.80 -12.17 -12.12
C VAL A 159 -5.23 -12.09 -12.64
N ILE A 160 -5.52 -11.08 -13.45
CA ILE A 160 -6.85 -10.89 -14.05
C ILE A 160 -7.23 -12.12 -14.89
N ASP A 161 -6.31 -12.65 -15.68
CA ASP A 161 -6.53 -13.83 -16.53
C ASP A 161 -6.83 -15.11 -15.75
N ARG A 162 -6.61 -15.09 -14.41
CA ARG A 162 -6.87 -16.22 -13.50
C ARG A 162 -8.02 -15.96 -12.52
N GLU A 163 -8.93 -15.08 -12.86
CA GLU A 163 -10.08 -14.73 -12.01
C GLU A 163 -10.88 -15.96 -11.57
N ASP A 164 -11.10 -16.91 -12.46
CA ASP A 164 -11.81 -18.18 -12.16
C ASP A 164 -11.11 -19.05 -11.10
N GLU A 165 -9.78 -18.96 -11.00
CA GLU A 165 -9.03 -19.66 -9.96
C GLU A 165 -9.20 -18.95 -8.61
N ILE A 166 -9.18 -17.62 -8.62
CA ILE A 166 -9.36 -16.79 -7.43
C ILE A 166 -10.79 -16.95 -6.91
N GLN A 167 -11.79 -17.02 -7.79
CA GLN A 167 -13.18 -17.23 -7.41
C GLN A 167 -13.36 -18.49 -6.54
N LYS A 168 -12.69 -19.59 -6.87
CA LYS A 168 -12.75 -20.83 -6.09
C LYS A 168 -12.27 -20.69 -4.65
N LEU A 169 -11.41 -19.71 -4.37
CA LEU A 169 -10.90 -19.45 -3.03
C LEU A 169 -11.92 -18.71 -2.16
N VAL A 170 -12.75 -17.90 -2.77
CA VAL A 170 -13.80 -17.13 -2.09
C VAL A 170 -15.15 -17.85 -2.04
N ASP A 171 -15.26 -19.02 -2.67
CA ASP A 171 -16.43 -19.91 -2.54
C ASP A 171 -16.45 -20.68 -1.19
N ILE A 172 -15.42 -20.51 -0.37
CA ILE A 172 -15.34 -21.04 0.99
C ILE A 172 -16.30 -20.23 1.88
N ASP A 173 -17.04 -20.92 2.76
CA ASP A 173 -17.89 -20.26 3.76
C ASP A 173 -17.03 -19.60 4.86
N PHE A 174 -16.85 -18.27 4.76
CA PHE A 174 -16.11 -17.46 5.73
C PHE A 174 -16.84 -16.15 6.04
N ASP A 175 -16.62 -15.62 7.22
CA ASP A 175 -17.08 -14.29 7.66
C ASP A 175 -15.95 -13.42 8.22
N ARG A 176 -14.71 -13.96 8.23
CA ARG A 176 -13.50 -13.26 8.64
C ARG A 176 -12.36 -13.49 7.64
N ILE A 177 -11.56 -12.46 7.46
CA ILE A 177 -10.36 -12.52 6.64
C ILE A 177 -9.19 -11.82 7.35
N THR A 178 -8.01 -12.41 7.27
CA THR A 178 -6.79 -11.80 7.77
C THR A 178 -5.78 -11.67 6.64
N TYR A 179 -5.25 -10.47 6.47
CA TYR A 179 -4.14 -10.19 5.57
C TYR A 179 -2.87 -9.96 6.37
N ILE A 180 -1.79 -10.61 5.96
CA ILE A 180 -0.48 -10.52 6.60
C ILE A 180 0.51 -9.97 5.58
N GLY A 181 1.46 -9.16 6.05
CA GLY A 181 2.55 -8.67 5.21
C GLY A 181 3.57 -7.90 6.02
N SER A 182 4.84 -8.01 5.66
CA SER A 182 5.93 -7.34 6.36
C SER A 182 6.57 -6.24 5.51
N GLY A 183 6.98 -5.13 6.14
CA GLY A 183 7.56 -3.98 5.44
C GLY A 183 6.57 -3.33 4.46
N ALA A 184 6.94 -3.15 3.20
CA ALA A 184 6.05 -2.60 2.15
C ALA A 184 4.77 -3.44 1.96
N LEU A 185 4.87 -4.75 2.13
CA LEU A 185 3.73 -5.66 2.04
C LEU A 185 2.75 -5.50 3.22
N GLY A 186 3.20 -4.93 4.36
CA GLY A 186 2.32 -4.55 5.47
C GLY A 186 1.33 -3.45 5.07
N GLY A 187 1.78 -2.41 4.35
CA GLY A 187 0.90 -1.38 3.80
C GLY A 187 -0.10 -1.95 2.79
N LEU A 188 0.33 -2.94 1.97
CA LEU A 188 -0.56 -3.65 1.05
C LEU A 188 -1.60 -4.50 1.81
N ALA A 189 -1.21 -5.17 2.89
CA ALA A 189 -2.13 -5.94 3.73
C ALA A 189 -3.19 -5.03 4.38
N GLU A 190 -2.79 -3.83 4.81
CA GLU A 190 -3.69 -2.81 5.34
C GLU A 190 -4.70 -2.34 4.30
N GLU A 191 -4.25 -2.08 3.06
CA GLU A 191 -5.13 -1.73 1.94
C GLU A 191 -6.09 -2.86 1.57
N ALA A 192 -5.60 -4.09 1.47
CA ALA A 192 -6.43 -5.26 1.18
C ALA A 192 -7.55 -5.45 2.22
N ARG A 193 -7.22 -5.26 3.51
CA ARG A 193 -8.20 -5.24 4.58
C ARG A 193 -9.30 -4.20 4.35
N LEU A 194 -8.92 -2.97 3.98
CA LEU A 194 -9.89 -1.91 3.73
C LEU A 194 -10.82 -2.28 2.56
N LYS A 195 -10.27 -2.84 1.49
CA LYS A 195 -11.10 -3.23 0.31
C LYS A 195 -12.19 -4.22 0.67
N ILE A 196 -11.90 -5.23 1.49
CA ILE A 196 -12.92 -6.18 1.93
C ILE A 196 -13.98 -5.51 2.82
N LEU A 197 -13.57 -4.64 3.74
CA LEU A 197 -14.52 -3.90 4.57
C LEU A 197 -15.47 -3.04 3.73
N GLU A 198 -14.94 -2.31 2.76
CA GLU A 198 -15.71 -1.44 1.87
C GLU A 198 -16.65 -2.24 0.96
N LEU A 199 -16.13 -3.23 0.24
CA LEU A 199 -16.87 -3.98 -0.77
C LEU A 199 -17.93 -4.90 -0.17
N THR A 200 -17.75 -5.36 1.06
CA THR A 200 -18.73 -6.18 1.77
C THR A 200 -19.64 -5.38 2.70
N ALA A 201 -19.45 -4.04 2.77
CA ALA A 201 -20.13 -3.17 3.73
C ALA A 201 -20.00 -3.70 5.18
N GLY A 202 -18.80 -4.19 5.53
CA GLY A 202 -18.48 -4.72 6.85
C GLY A 202 -19.07 -6.11 7.17
N LYS A 203 -19.69 -6.80 6.21
CA LYS A 203 -20.23 -8.15 6.43
C LYS A 203 -19.13 -9.18 6.68
N VAL A 204 -17.96 -8.98 6.07
CA VAL A 204 -16.76 -9.75 6.35
C VAL A 204 -15.86 -8.92 7.26
N ALA A 205 -15.61 -9.42 8.47
CA ALA A 205 -14.67 -8.77 9.39
C ALA A 205 -13.24 -8.99 8.90
N ALA A 206 -12.45 -7.94 8.82
CA ALA A 206 -11.11 -8.00 8.25
C ALA A 206 -10.04 -7.47 9.20
N LEU A 207 -8.97 -8.24 9.36
CA LEU A 207 -7.77 -7.90 10.13
C LEU A 207 -6.57 -7.78 9.18
N PHE A 208 -5.58 -6.96 9.54
CA PHE A 208 -4.25 -7.01 8.95
C PHE A 208 -3.19 -6.96 10.05
N ASP A 209 -2.05 -7.55 9.79
CA ASP A 209 -0.88 -7.46 10.67
C ASP A 209 0.41 -7.82 9.91
N THR A 210 1.53 -7.69 10.58
CA THR A 210 2.80 -8.27 10.13
C THR A 210 2.91 -9.72 10.57
N SER A 211 3.78 -10.50 9.91
CA SER A 211 4.01 -11.92 10.24
C SER A 211 4.39 -12.11 11.72
N MET A 212 5.17 -11.20 12.28
CA MET A 212 5.54 -11.26 13.69
C MET A 212 4.47 -10.67 14.61
N GLY A 213 3.81 -9.56 14.20
CA GLY A 213 2.79 -8.89 14.99
C GLY A 213 1.59 -9.77 15.30
N LEU A 214 1.16 -10.58 14.32
CA LEU A 214 0.01 -11.48 14.46
C LEU A 214 0.13 -12.41 15.69
N ARG A 215 1.35 -12.86 16.03
CA ARG A 215 1.61 -13.75 17.17
C ARG A 215 1.36 -13.10 18.53
N HIS A 216 1.38 -11.78 18.58
CA HIS A 216 1.33 -11.03 19.84
C HIS A 216 -0.09 -10.55 20.22
N GLY A 217 -1.09 -11.44 20.02
CA GLY A 217 -2.48 -11.21 20.40
C GLY A 217 -3.45 -11.30 19.22
N PRO A 218 -3.22 -10.63 18.07
CA PRO A 218 -4.16 -10.64 16.94
C PRO A 218 -4.47 -12.04 16.38
N LYS A 219 -3.61 -13.04 16.58
CA LYS A 219 -3.87 -14.44 16.21
C LYS A 219 -5.16 -14.98 16.85
N SER A 220 -5.60 -14.44 17.97
CA SER A 220 -6.87 -14.78 18.61
C SER A 220 -8.12 -14.46 17.75
N PHE A 221 -7.96 -13.65 16.69
CA PHE A 221 -9.01 -13.38 15.72
C PHE A 221 -9.31 -14.56 14.80
N LEU A 222 -8.36 -15.49 14.65
CA LEU A 222 -8.46 -16.64 13.76
C LEU A 222 -9.40 -17.72 14.32
N ASP A 223 -10.33 -18.20 13.48
CA ASP A 223 -11.26 -19.27 13.80
C ASP A 223 -11.63 -20.08 12.55
N LYS A 224 -12.60 -20.99 12.70
CA LYS A 224 -13.08 -21.87 11.61
C LYS A 224 -13.78 -21.15 10.46
N LYS A 225 -14.05 -19.86 10.61
CA LYS A 225 -14.66 -18.99 9.61
C LYS A 225 -13.69 -17.94 9.08
N THR A 226 -12.42 -18.04 9.42
CA THR A 226 -11.37 -17.10 9.00
C THR A 226 -10.55 -17.66 7.86
N ILE A 227 -10.40 -16.93 6.76
CA ILE A 227 -9.40 -17.20 5.73
C ILE A 227 -8.20 -16.26 5.91
N VAL A 228 -7.00 -16.75 5.60
CA VAL A 228 -5.76 -16.01 5.82
C VAL A 228 -4.96 -15.92 4.52
N PHE A 229 -4.55 -14.70 4.17
CA PHE A 229 -3.62 -14.42 3.08
C PHE A 229 -2.37 -13.73 3.63
N ASP A 230 -1.21 -14.28 3.32
CA ASP A 230 0.09 -13.69 3.64
C ASP A 230 0.81 -13.25 2.37
N PHE A 231 1.11 -11.97 2.26
CA PHE A 231 1.96 -11.43 1.21
C PHE A 231 3.43 -11.74 1.52
N VAL A 232 3.95 -12.80 0.93
CA VAL A 232 5.26 -13.36 1.23
C VAL A 232 6.38 -12.56 0.58
N SER A 233 7.27 -12.01 1.40
CA SER A 233 8.38 -11.17 0.95
C SER A 233 9.39 -11.92 0.07
N ASN A 234 9.97 -11.22 -0.91
CA ASN A 234 11.12 -11.71 -1.67
C ASN A 234 12.46 -11.54 -0.95
N ASN A 235 12.50 -10.69 0.08
CA ASN A 235 13.69 -10.55 0.91
C ASN A 235 13.94 -11.84 1.69
N THR A 236 15.12 -12.43 1.53
CA THR A 236 15.46 -13.75 2.09
C THR A 236 15.41 -13.82 3.62
N TYR A 237 15.62 -12.71 4.30
CA TYR A 237 15.52 -12.63 5.76
C TYR A 237 14.05 -12.56 6.20
N THR A 238 13.28 -11.61 5.68
CA THR A 238 11.87 -11.39 6.01
C THR A 238 11.02 -12.61 5.64
N ARG A 239 11.26 -13.19 4.46
CA ARG A 239 10.55 -14.37 3.96
C ARG A 239 10.53 -15.55 4.93
N LYS A 240 11.56 -15.73 5.73
CA LYS A 240 11.61 -16.81 6.73
C LYS A 240 10.51 -16.67 7.77
N TYR A 241 10.23 -15.43 8.19
CA TYR A 241 9.18 -15.14 9.17
C TYR A 241 7.78 -15.26 8.56
N ASP A 242 7.64 -14.86 7.29
CA ASP A 242 6.37 -14.99 6.56
C ASP A 242 6.04 -16.48 6.36
N LEU A 243 6.99 -17.32 5.95
CA LEU A 243 6.78 -18.75 5.80
C LEU A 243 6.53 -19.45 7.16
N ASP A 244 7.23 -19.02 8.20
CA ASP A 244 7.11 -19.60 9.54
C ASP A 244 5.71 -19.35 10.14
N ILE A 245 5.11 -18.17 9.94
CA ILE A 245 3.73 -17.91 10.39
C ILE A 245 2.71 -18.70 9.58
N LEU A 246 2.92 -18.90 8.26
CA LEU A 246 2.07 -19.74 7.43
C LEU A 246 2.07 -21.20 7.92
N ASP A 247 3.26 -21.73 8.19
CA ASP A 247 3.43 -23.10 8.70
C ASP A 247 2.78 -23.26 10.09
N GLU A 248 2.93 -22.26 10.96
CA GLU A 248 2.32 -22.25 12.30
C GLU A 248 0.79 -22.26 12.20
N ILE A 249 0.18 -21.36 11.41
CA ILE A 249 -1.29 -21.32 11.26
C ILE A 249 -1.82 -22.60 10.65
N LYS A 250 -1.09 -23.19 9.70
CA LYS A 250 -1.43 -24.46 9.07
C LYS A 250 -1.37 -25.62 10.08
N ALA A 251 -0.34 -25.66 10.92
CA ALA A 251 -0.19 -26.69 11.95
C ALA A 251 -1.29 -26.62 13.03
N ASP A 252 -1.76 -25.41 13.34
CA ASP A 252 -2.86 -25.20 14.31
C ASP A 252 -4.22 -25.74 13.84
N GLN A 253 -4.43 -25.89 12.53
CA GLN A 253 -5.68 -26.37 11.91
C GLN A 253 -6.95 -25.61 12.35
N ILE A 254 -6.79 -24.33 12.68
CA ILE A 254 -7.89 -23.48 13.17
C ILE A 254 -8.70 -22.91 12.02
N VAL A 255 -8.04 -22.54 10.90
CA VAL A 255 -8.65 -21.85 9.76
C VAL A 255 -8.91 -22.81 8.59
N PRO A 256 -9.98 -22.59 7.79
CA PRO A 256 -10.27 -23.42 6.62
C PRO A 256 -9.30 -23.20 5.46
N LEU A 257 -8.69 -22.01 5.37
CA LEU A 257 -7.74 -21.65 4.33
C LEU A 257 -6.63 -20.76 4.88
N VAL A 258 -5.39 -21.11 4.61
CA VAL A 258 -4.22 -20.25 4.75
C VAL A 258 -3.41 -20.28 3.46
N MET A 259 -3.04 -19.12 2.94
CA MET A 259 -2.42 -18.97 1.64
C MET A 259 -1.30 -17.94 1.62
N GLY A 260 -0.15 -18.33 1.07
CA GLY A 260 0.91 -17.39 0.71
C GLY A 260 0.70 -16.81 -0.68
N VAL A 261 0.86 -15.49 -0.80
CA VAL A 261 0.84 -14.75 -2.06
C VAL A 261 2.24 -14.18 -2.29
N GLY A 262 2.93 -14.65 -3.32
CA GLY A 262 4.30 -14.21 -3.59
C GLY A 262 5.00 -15.07 -4.63
N GLN A 263 6.27 -14.75 -4.90
CA GLN A 263 7.08 -15.49 -5.85
C GLN A 263 7.55 -16.83 -5.26
N LEU A 264 7.30 -17.93 -5.98
CA LEU A 264 7.93 -19.21 -5.67
C LEU A 264 9.41 -19.19 -6.04
N LYS A 265 10.25 -19.57 -5.09
CA LYS A 265 11.66 -19.89 -5.39
C LYS A 265 11.74 -21.35 -5.83
N LYS A 266 12.64 -21.66 -6.77
CA LYS A 266 12.87 -23.03 -7.27
C LYS A 266 13.10 -24.00 -6.09
N GLY A 267 12.25 -25.02 -5.97
CA GLY A 267 12.30 -26.01 -4.88
C GLY A 267 11.56 -25.65 -3.60
N GLN A 268 10.84 -24.50 -3.57
CA GLN A 268 9.88 -24.17 -2.52
C GLN A 268 8.46 -24.35 -3.07
N ASP A 269 7.69 -25.20 -2.44
CA ASP A 269 6.25 -25.31 -2.63
C ASP A 269 5.57 -24.65 -1.43
N PHE A 270 4.54 -23.83 -1.65
CA PHE A 270 3.65 -23.41 -0.57
C PHE A 270 2.63 -24.51 -0.30
N ASP A 271 3.14 -25.77 -0.29
CA ASP A 271 2.42 -27.02 0.02
C ASP A 271 0.97 -27.14 -0.44
N GLY A 272 0.78 -27.79 -1.59
CA GLY A 272 -0.37 -28.65 -1.98
C GLY A 272 -1.81 -28.16 -1.82
N LYS A 273 -2.05 -27.08 -1.09
CA LYS A 273 -3.32 -26.36 -0.94
C LYS A 273 -3.16 -24.84 -1.08
N SER A 274 -1.96 -24.33 -1.11
CA SER A 274 -1.72 -22.94 -1.45
C SER A 274 -1.73 -22.81 -2.97
N VAL A 275 -2.61 -22.00 -3.51
CA VAL A 275 -2.51 -21.56 -4.89
C VAL A 275 -1.27 -20.68 -4.96
N SER A 276 -0.18 -21.29 -5.39
CA SER A 276 1.06 -20.59 -5.64
C SER A 276 0.87 -19.66 -6.84
N TYR A 277 0.68 -18.39 -6.56
CA TYR A 277 0.74 -17.36 -7.59
C TYR A 277 2.21 -17.06 -7.86
N THR A 278 2.83 -17.76 -8.80
CA THR A 278 4.22 -17.56 -9.23
C THR A 278 4.48 -16.17 -9.80
N HIS A 279 3.46 -15.32 -9.93
CA HIS A 279 3.53 -14.03 -10.61
C HIS A 279 2.81 -12.89 -9.87
N LEU A 280 2.42 -13.04 -8.61
CA LEU A 280 1.94 -11.94 -7.77
C LEU A 280 3.05 -11.48 -6.85
N THR A 281 4.16 -11.11 -7.42
CA THR A 281 5.09 -10.24 -6.71
C THR A 281 4.72 -8.81 -7.08
N LEU A 282 4.47 -7.97 -6.07
CA LEU A 282 5.01 -6.63 -6.20
C LEU A 282 6.41 -6.84 -6.79
N PRO A 283 6.77 -6.17 -7.89
CA PRO A 283 8.02 -6.47 -8.57
C PRO A 283 9.08 -6.63 -7.53
N THR A 284 10.00 -7.53 -7.80
CA THR A 284 11.24 -7.58 -7.06
C THR A 284 11.92 -6.25 -7.26
N ILE A 285 11.33 -5.26 -6.64
CA ILE A 285 11.94 -4.00 -6.39
C ILE A 285 12.88 -4.30 -5.23
N CYS A 286 13.83 -5.17 -5.50
CA CYS A 286 14.96 -5.53 -4.67
C CYS A 286 16.22 -5.17 -5.41
#